data_265232c3fa59312a5e2f185cd5ff4d15
#
_entry.id   265232c3fa59312a5e2f185cd5ff4d15
#
_cell.length_a   1.000
_cell.length_b   1.000
_cell.length_c   1.000
_cell.angle_alpha   90.00
_cell.angle_beta   90.00
_cell.angle_gamma   90.00
#
_symmetry.space_group_name_H-M   'P 1'
#
loop_
_entity.id
_entity.type
_entity.pdbx_description
1 polymer ?
#
loop_
_entity_poly.entity_id
_entity_poly.type
_entity_poly.pdbx_seq_one_letter_code
_entity_poly.pdbx_strand_id
1 'polypeptide(L)'
;MKKILTLLISTLFATAIFAGEYPDISFKDLQSAIKAGKVAVIDVNGAKSYKKGHIPTAIDFRSNGKDLAKLLPKDKNTLVVAYCGGPGCSAYKRGAAAAEKLGYKNIKHLSAGISGWKKAGGELAKK
;
A
#
# COMPACT_ATOMS: atom_id res chain seq x y z
N MET A 1 1.53 -34.37 43.33
CA MET A 1 2.21 -34.19 42.04
C MET A 1 1.41 -33.24 41.20
N LYS A 2 1.89 -32.01 41.04
CA LYS A 2 1.25 -31.03 40.16
C LYS A 2 1.76 -31.26 38.75
N LYS A 3 0.88 -31.70 37.86
CA LYS A 3 1.21 -31.75 36.43
C LYS A 3 1.17 -30.32 35.89
N ILE A 4 2.33 -29.80 35.52
CA ILE A 4 2.42 -28.51 34.83
C ILE A 4 2.03 -28.78 33.38
N LEU A 5 0.80 -28.34 33.03
CA LEU A 5 0.36 -28.34 31.64
C LEU A 5 1.03 -27.17 30.94
N THR A 6 2.13 -27.44 30.26
CA THR A 6 2.76 -26.43 29.42
C THR A 6 1.88 -26.22 28.21
N LEU A 7 1.11 -25.16 28.24
CA LEU A 7 0.32 -24.71 27.08
C LEU A 7 1.32 -24.16 26.06
N LEU A 8 1.68 -24.96 25.07
CA LEU A 8 2.40 -24.50 23.90
C LEU A 8 1.42 -23.60 23.11
N ILE A 9 1.56 -22.30 23.34
CA ILE A 9 0.90 -21.32 22.48
C ILE A 9 1.69 -21.32 21.17
N SER A 10 1.20 -22.11 20.21
CA SER A 10 1.66 -22.06 18.84
C SER A 10 1.18 -20.72 18.26
N THR A 11 2.04 -19.71 18.31
CA THR A 11 1.79 -18.48 17.58
C THR A 11 1.92 -18.81 16.09
N LEU A 12 0.78 -19.03 15.47
CA LEU A 12 0.70 -19.18 14.03
C LEU A 12 0.98 -17.80 13.42
N PHE A 13 2.24 -17.57 13.03
CA PHE A 13 2.56 -16.44 12.17
C PHE A 13 1.94 -16.72 10.81
N ALA A 14 0.78 -16.10 10.55
CA ALA A 14 0.23 -16.07 9.22
C ALA A 14 1.19 -15.25 8.34
N THR A 15 2.08 -15.93 7.64
CA THR A 15 2.83 -15.30 6.56
C THR A 15 1.83 -14.96 5.47
N ALA A 16 1.58 -13.67 5.25
CA ALA A 16 0.78 -13.23 4.12
C ALA A 16 1.51 -13.64 2.84
N ILE A 17 0.97 -14.64 2.14
CA ILE A 17 1.50 -15.06 0.84
C ILE A 17 0.81 -14.19 -0.20
N PHE A 18 1.56 -13.23 -0.77
CA PHE A 18 1.06 -12.41 -1.86
C PHE A 18 1.31 -13.12 -3.20
N ALA A 19 0.38 -14.00 -3.61
CA ALA A 19 0.44 -14.69 -4.90
C ALA A 19 0.00 -13.78 -6.06
N GLY A 20 0.53 -12.54 -6.13
CA GLY A 20 0.16 -11.55 -7.14
C GLY A 20 -1.16 -10.85 -6.90
N GLU A 21 -1.84 -11.18 -5.80
CA GLU A 21 -3.07 -10.53 -5.34
C GLU A 21 -2.82 -9.92 -3.97
N TYR A 22 -3.20 -8.64 -3.81
CA TYR A 22 -3.03 -7.90 -2.57
C TYR A 22 -4.40 -7.53 -2.01
N PRO A 23 -4.58 -7.57 -0.68
CA PRO A 23 -5.85 -7.17 -0.08
C PRO A 23 -6.23 -5.75 -0.47
N ASP A 24 -7.53 -5.50 -0.63
CA ASP A 24 -8.07 -4.18 -0.88
C ASP A 24 -8.14 -3.34 0.39
N ILE A 25 -8.01 -2.04 0.25
CA ILE A 25 -8.22 -1.07 1.32
C ILE A 25 -9.37 -0.13 0.95
N SER A 26 -10.20 0.20 1.92
CA SER A 26 -11.28 1.17 1.71
C SER A 26 -10.76 2.60 1.63
N PHE A 27 -11.53 3.49 1.01
CA PHE A 27 -11.26 4.93 1.02
C PHE A 27 -11.08 5.46 2.45
N LYS A 28 -11.98 5.11 3.35
CA LYS A 28 -11.96 5.57 4.76
C LYS A 28 -10.68 5.13 5.47
N ASP A 29 -10.31 3.88 5.32
CA ASP A 29 -9.13 3.33 5.99
C ASP A 29 -7.84 3.94 5.45
N LEU A 30 -7.75 4.12 4.14
CA LEU A 30 -6.59 4.79 3.54
C LEU A 30 -6.51 6.26 3.97
N GLN A 31 -7.63 6.98 3.95
CA GLN A 31 -7.68 8.37 4.39
C GLN A 31 -7.21 8.50 5.85
N SER A 32 -7.69 7.62 6.72
CA SER A 32 -7.28 7.60 8.14
C SER A 32 -5.80 7.30 8.31
N ALA A 33 -5.27 6.35 7.55
CA ALA A 33 -3.85 6.00 7.60
C ALA A 33 -2.96 7.16 7.12
N ILE A 34 -3.38 7.88 6.09
CA ILE A 34 -2.67 9.07 5.59
C ILE A 34 -2.65 10.16 6.66
N LYS A 35 -3.79 10.46 7.27
CA LYS A 35 -3.90 11.46 8.33
C LYS A 35 -3.03 11.12 9.54
N ALA A 36 -2.94 9.84 9.87
CA ALA A 36 -2.11 9.36 10.97
C ALA A 36 -0.61 9.30 10.63
N GLY A 37 -0.23 9.48 9.36
CA GLY A 37 1.15 9.37 8.90
C GLY A 37 1.71 7.94 8.98
N LYS A 38 0.85 6.92 8.88
CA LYS A 38 1.20 5.51 9.09
C LYS A 38 1.07 4.65 7.82
N VAL A 39 1.25 5.25 6.66
CA VAL A 39 1.15 4.56 5.38
C VAL A 39 2.10 5.16 4.36
N ALA A 40 2.65 4.33 3.51
CA ALA A 40 3.32 4.75 2.29
C ALA A 40 2.40 4.45 1.10
N VAL A 41 2.15 5.42 0.25
CA VAL A 41 1.27 5.30 -0.91
C VAL A 41 2.09 5.33 -2.19
N ILE A 42 1.81 4.41 -3.10
CA ILE A 42 2.52 4.29 -4.38
C ILE A 42 1.53 4.49 -5.52
N ASP A 43 1.75 5.53 -6.32
CA ASP A 43 0.99 5.86 -7.53
C ASP A 43 1.70 5.27 -8.75
N VAL A 44 1.03 4.38 -9.49
CA VAL A 44 1.59 3.75 -10.70
C VAL A 44 1.01 4.31 -12.00
N ASN A 45 0.27 5.42 -11.94
CA ASN A 45 -0.42 6.00 -13.10
C ASN A 45 0.52 6.71 -14.09
N GLY A 46 1.74 6.98 -13.70
CA GLY A 46 2.72 7.69 -14.52
C GLY A 46 2.82 9.18 -14.19
N ALA A 47 3.93 9.78 -14.59
CA ALA A 47 4.29 11.15 -14.22
C ALA A 47 3.27 12.20 -14.65
N LYS A 48 2.70 12.06 -15.84
CA LYS A 48 1.71 13.00 -16.38
C LYS A 48 0.43 13.01 -15.54
N SER A 49 -0.11 11.83 -15.24
CA SER A 49 -1.29 11.69 -14.39
C SER A 49 -1.02 12.13 -12.95
N TYR A 50 0.14 11.77 -12.43
CA TYR A 50 0.59 12.17 -11.09
C TYR A 50 0.57 13.69 -10.91
N LYS A 51 1.11 14.42 -11.87
CA LYS A 51 1.13 15.91 -11.83
C LYS A 51 -0.26 16.52 -11.87
N LYS A 52 -1.20 15.91 -12.59
CA LYS A 52 -2.59 16.40 -12.67
C LYS A 52 -3.33 16.26 -11.36
N GLY A 53 -3.00 15.27 -10.57
CA GLY A 53 -3.59 15.02 -9.27
C GLY A 53 -3.30 13.60 -8.80
N HIS A 54 -2.85 13.48 -7.57
CA HIS A 54 -2.56 12.21 -6.93
C HIS A 54 -3.03 12.20 -5.48
N ILE A 55 -3.14 11.03 -4.91
CA ILE A 55 -3.45 10.89 -3.48
C ILE A 55 -2.32 11.53 -2.68
N PRO A 56 -2.64 12.38 -1.68
CA PRO A 56 -1.61 13.06 -0.89
C PRO A 56 -0.57 12.08 -0.34
N THR A 57 0.67 12.48 -0.37
CA THR A 57 1.86 11.71 0.04
C THR A 57 2.29 10.59 -0.91
N ALA A 58 1.54 10.32 -1.97
CA ALA A 58 1.86 9.25 -2.91
C ALA A 58 3.23 9.46 -3.59
N ILE A 59 3.96 8.37 -3.73
CA ILE A 59 5.22 8.31 -4.48
C ILE A 59 4.89 8.02 -5.94
N ASP A 60 5.40 8.83 -6.86
CA ASP A 60 5.32 8.53 -8.30
C ASP A 60 6.27 7.39 -8.65
N PHE A 61 5.71 6.20 -8.81
CA PHE A 61 6.49 4.99 -9.08
C PHE A 61 7.24 5.03 -10.40
N ARG A 62 6.64 5.62 -11.43
CA ARG A 62 7.27 5.72 -12.75
C ARG A 62 8.55 6.52 -12.73
N SER A 63 8.54 7.65 -12.04
CA SER A 63 9.69 8.54 -11.95
C SER A 63 10.72 8.09 -10.91
N ASN A 64 10.29 7.41 -9.85
CA ASN A 64 11.11 7.14 -8.67
C ASN A 64 11.28 5.65 -8.35
N GLY A 65 10.91 4.74 -9.25
CA GLY A 65 10.97 3.31 -8.98
C GLY A 65 12.35 2.80 -8.59
N LYS A 66 13.40 3.39 -9.15
CA LYS A 66 14.80 3.05 -8.82
C LYS A 66 15.20 3.47 -7.39
N ASP A 67 14.56 4.49 -6.86
CA ASP A 67 14.83 5.04 -5.53
C ASP A 67 13.78 4.64 -4.49
N LEU A 68 12.90 3.71 -4.84
CA LEU A 68 11.79 3.31 -3.98
C LEU A 68 12.26 2.88 -2.58
N ALA A 69 13.38 2.17 -2.49
CA ALA A 69 13.95 1.74 -1.21
C ALA A 69 14.32 2.91 -0.29
N LYS A 70 14.70 4.05 -0.87
CA LYS A 70 15.03 5.27 -0.12
C LYS A 70 13.81 6.07 0.29
N LEU A 71 12.73 5.97 -0.50
CA LEU A 71 11.50 6.74 -0.31
C LEU A 71 10.51 6.06 0.62
N LEU A 72 10.54 4.74 0.71
CA LEU A 72 9.69 3.99 1.60
C LEU A 72 10.19 4.05 3.05
N PRO A 73 9.30 3.94 4.04
CA PRO A 73 9.68 3.92 5.45
C PRO A 73 10.65 2.78 5.76
N LYS A 74 11.53 2.99 6.73
CA LYS A 74 12.51 1.96 7.16
C LYS A 74 11.85 0.76 7.81
N ASP A 75 10.74 0.96 8.53
CA ASP A 75 9.98 -0.11 9.15
C ASP A 75 9.23 -0.92 8.08
N LYS A 76 9.65 -2.17 7.88
CA LYS A 76 9.06 -3.09 6.90
C LYS A 76 7.65 -3.56 7.24
N ASN A 77 7.16 -3.29 8.44
CA ASN A 77 5.78 -3.57 8.85
C ASN A 77 4.83 -2.40 8.54
N THR A 78 5.35 -1.27 8.08
CA THR A 78 4.54 -0.13 7.67
C THR A 78 3.59 -0.54 6.55
N LEU A 79 2.33 -0.11 6.64
CA LEU A 79 1.36 -0.31 5.57
C LEU A 79 1.82 0.38 4.29
N VAL A 80 1.84 -0.36 3.19
CA VAL A 80 2.10 0.15 1.85
C VAL A 80 0.84 -0.05 1.01
N VAL A 81 0.38 1.00 0.36
CA VAL A 81 -0.80 0.95 -0.52
C VAL A 81 -0.43 1.40 -1.91
N ALA A 82 -0.61 0.53 -2.88
CA ALA A 82 -0.43 0.85 -4.30
C ALA A 82 -1.78 1.09 -4.97
N TYR A 83 -1.84 2.00 -5.93
CA TYR A 83 -3.07 2.25 -6.69
C TYR A 83 -2.76 2.67 -8.13
N CYS A 84 -3.77 2.50 -8.99
CA CYS A 84 -3.76 3.02 -10.35
C CYS A 84 -5.05 3.80 -10.67
N GLY A 85 -5.60 3.67 -11.88
CA GLY A 85 -6.66 4.56 -12.37
C GLY A 85 -8.04 4.34 -11.77
N GLY A 86 -8.46 3.10 -11.66
CA GLY A 86 -9.81 2.77 -11.20
C GLY A 86 -10.05 1.27 -11.09
N PRO A 87 -11.32 0.86 -10.87
CA PRO A 87 -11.68 -0.54 -10.79
C PRO A 87 -11.23 -1.32 -12.03
N GLY A 88 -10.73 -2.53 -11.81
CA GLY A 88 -10.24 -3.39 -12.89
C GLY A 88 -8.82 -3.10 -13.37
N CYS A 89 -8.19 -2.03 -12.93
CA CYS A 89 -6.80 -1.74 -13.26
C CYS A 89 -5.85 -2.64 -12.46
N SER A 90 -4.97 -3.36 -13.14
CA SER A 90 -3.99 -4.26 -12.52
C SER A 90 -2.58 -3.68 -12.43
N ALA A 91 -2.34 -2.49 -12.97
CA ALA A 91 -1.01 -1.87 -13.01
C ALA A 91 -0.43 -1.59 -11.61
N TYR A 92 -1.26 -1.45 -10.58
CA TYR A 92 -0.82 -1.28 -9.20
C TYR A 92 0.11 -2.42 -8.75
N LYS A 93 -0.04 -3.61 -9.33
CA LYS A 93 0.78 -4.79 -8.99
C LYS A 93 2.27 -4.54 -9.16
N ARG A 94 2.66 -3.68 -10.08
CA ARG A 94 4.07 -3.31 -10.28
C ARG A 94 4.65 -2.62 -9.05
N GLY A 95 3.94 -1.64 -8.53
CA GLY A 95 4.35 -0.93 -7.31
C GLY A 95 4.30 -1.82 -6.08
N ALA A 96 3.23 -2.59 -5.93
CA ALA A 96 3.06 -3.52 -4.83
C ALA A 96 4.17 -4.60 -4.82
N ALA A 97 4.45 -5.21 -5.97
CA ALA A 97 5.51 -6.21 -6.11
C ALA A 97 6.91 -5.63 -5.82
N ALA A 98 7.16 -4.40 -6.24
CA ALA A 98 8.42 -3.73 -5.94
C ALA A 98 8.62 -3.53 -4.44
N ALA A 99 7.57 -3.13 -3.71
CA ALA A 99 7.61 -3.02 -2.25
C ALA A 99 7.81 -4.39 -1.59
N GLU A 100 7.12 -5.42 -2.08
CA GLU A 100 7.26 -6.79 -1.57
C GLU A 100 8.69 -7.30 -1.70
N LYS A 101 9.34 -7.08 -2.85
CA LYS A 101 10.75 -7.44 -3.07
C LYS A 101 11.70 -6.74 -2.12
N LEU A 102 11.35 -5.55 -1.66
CA LEU A 102 12.13 -4.79 -0.67
C LEU A 102 11.88 -5.25 0.77
N GLY A 103 11.01 -6.24 0.98
CA GLY A 103 10.77 -6.84 2.28
C GLY A 103 9.56 -6.29 3.04
N TYR A 104 8.74 -5.42 2.42
CA TYR A 104 7.51 -4.93 3.05
C TYR A 104 6.47 -6.04 3.11
N LYS A 105 5.86 -6.22 4.27
CA LYS A 105 4.97 -7.36 4.58
C LYS A 105 3.50 -7.00 4.63
N ASN A 106 3.19 -5.71 4.81
CA ASN A 106 1.82 -5.22 4.94
C ASN A 106 1.45 -4.38 3.72
N ILE A 107 1.12 -5.06 2.63
CA ILE A 107 0.85 -4.43 1.34
C ILE A 107 -0.62 -4.62 0.98
N LYS A 108 -1.27 -3.52 0.62
CA LYS A 108 -2.65 -3.49 0.15
C LYS A 108 -2.73 -2.68 -1.15
N HIS A 109 -3.87 -2.73 -1.80
CA HIS A 109 -4.15 -1.86 -2.93
C HIS A 109 -5.49 -1.14 -2.76
N LEU A 110 -5.60 0.04 -3.35
CA LEU A 110 -6.88 0.73 -3.46
C LEU A 110 -7.51 0.36 -4.81
N SER A 111 -8.40 -0.63 -4.80
CA SER A 111 -9.04 -1.13 -6.04
C SER A 111 -9.87 -0.07 -6.73
N ALA A 112 -10.46 0.85 -5.97
CA ALA A 112 -11.20 1.99 -6.51
C ALA A 112 -10.31 2.94 -7.32
N GLY A 113 -9.01 2.94 -7.10
CA GLY A 113 -8.05 3.78 -7.78
C GLY A 113 -8.27 5.27 -7.56
N ILE A 114 -7.55 6.10 -8.35
CA ILE A 114 -7.72 7.55 -8.25
C ILE A 114 -9.13 8.00 -8.59
N SER A 115 -9.81 7.31 -9.52
CA SER A 115 -11.19 7.66 -9.87
C SER A 115 -12.15 7.48 -8.71
N GLY A 116 -12.05 6.38 -7.97
CA GLY A 116 -12.87 6.15 -6.78
C GLY A 116 -12.51 7.06 -5.62
N TRP A 117 -11.23 7.38 -5.46
CA TRP A 117 -10.77 8.36 -4.49
C TRP A 117 -11.43 9.73 -4.70
N LYS A 118 -11.43 10.20 -5.95
CA LYS A 118 -12.10 11.46 -6.33
C LYS A 118 -13.61 11.42 -6.07
N LYS A 119 -14.28 10.34 -6.47
CA LYS A 119 -15.74 10.18 -6.26
C LYS A 119 -16.11 10.18 -4.79
N ALA A 120 -15.26 9.65 -3.93
CA ALA A 120 -15.46 9.64 -2.48
C ALA A 120 -15.15 11.00 -1.81
N GLY A 121 -14.71 11.99 -2.57
CA GLY A 121 -14.37 13.32 -2.06
C GLY A 121 -12.96 13.42 -1.46
N GLY A 122 -12.07 12.53 -1.84
CA GLY A 122 -10.69 12.55 -1.37
C GLY A 122 -9.91 13.74 -1.88
N GLU A 123 -9.02 14.27 -1.05
CA GLU A 123 -8.12 15.35 -1.43
C GLU A 123 -7.13 14.90 -2.52
N LEU A 124 -6.75 15.84 -3.36
CA LEU A 124 -5.74 15.63 -4.40
C LEU A 124 -4.57 16.58 -4.15
N ALA A 125 -3.36 16.02 -4.18
CA ALA A 125 -2.14 16.79 -4.29
C ALA A 125 -1.83 17.00 -5.78
N LYS A 126 -1.25 18.14 -6.11
CA LYS A 126 -0.80 18.51 -7.46
C LYS A 126 0.62 19.01 -7.37
N LYS A 127 1.38 18.72 -8.41
CA LYS A 127 2.75 19.22 -8.48
C LYS A 127 3.12 19.63 -9.90
#